data_1ba61b575b26beea9ec591c9ccfd3bdc
#
_entry.id   1ba61b575b26beea9ec591c9ccfd3bdc
#
_cell.length_a   1.000
_cell.length_b   1.000
_cell.length_c   1.000
_cell.angle_alpha   90.00
_cell.angle_beta   90.00
_cell.angle_gamma   90.00
#
_symmetry.space_group_name_H-M   'P 1'
#
loop_
_entity.id
_entity.type
_entity.pdbx_description
1 polymer ?
#
loop_
_entity_poly.entity_id
_entity_poly.type
_entity_poly.pdbx_seq_one_letter_code
_entity_poly.pdbx_strand_id
1 'polypeptide(L)'
;MTEAMDDVSCGSRYSIIEEDLVVLGESFGLGEIQACHFLPNGLMNGNWRLETPEGAFALKRIMDVPLPLARRDLAVLAELADAGVPVGRPMATSSGQTVAEVAGRDYCLIPWLEGGHRPGTELTLDQAADLGVLLGQIHRNLNDERTARLLPPASELLAAPVTTPHAARTDADRFLALIAALESPTAFDTEAAQALGERKVLLDKYAHFRPGTAVAAGPVGWTHGDVQHRNVLWRDGEIVGVLDWDRIRVRPFGEEVARTATVQFGGEDGFLELERTSAFVAGYRSVVPIPVPALADAVERLWWKRMSGYWQLVFHYDRDDHSCDHLFLPAERFLAWWTERREMVQEAFAAMP
;
A
#
# COMPACT_ATOMS: atom_id res chain seq x y z
N MET A 1 40.74 16.40 1.63
CA MET A 1 39.98 17.16 2.65
C MET A 1 38.66 16.42 2.75
N THR A 2 38.60 15.56 3.75
CA THR A 2 37.54 14.58 4.02
C THR A 2 36.37 15.34 4.66
N GLU A 3 35.31 15.60 3.94
CA GLU A 3 34.04 16.06 4.54
C GLU A 3 33.23 14.86 4.96
N ALA A 4 33.12 14.77 6.23
CA ALA A 4 32.17 14.16 7.14
C ALA A 4 31.14 13.18 6.54
N MET A 5 31.35 11.91 6.87
CA MET A 5 30.27 10.95 7.06
C MET A 5 29.45 11.45 8.26
N ASP A 6 28.36 12.20 8.00
CA ASP A 6 27.44 12.62 9.03
C ASP A 6 26.71 11.40 9.60
N ASP A 7 26.98 11.22 10.86
CA ASP A 7 26.46 10.33 11.87
C ASP A 7 24.96 10.04 11.74
N VAL A 8 24.63 8.83 11.34
CA VAL A 8 23.27 8.29 11.41
C VAL A 8 23.16 7.44 12.66
N SER A 9 22.99 8.08 13.79
CA SER A 9 22.46 7.43 15.00
C SER A 9 20.95 7.21 14.87
N CYS A 10 20.55 6.41 13.89
CA CYS A 10 19.23 5.76 13.91
C CYS A 10 19.42 4.39 14.54
N GLY A 11 18.62 4.06 15.55
CA GLY A 11 18.82 2.95 16.48
C GLY A 11 19.30 1.64 15.82
N SER A 12 20.01 0.82 16.58
CA SER A 12 20.77 -0.38 16.20
C SER A 12 20.09 -1.40 15.27
N ARG A 13 18.78 -1.26 15.02
CA ARG A 13 17.98 -2.14 14.16
C ARG A 13 18.25 -1.94 12.66
N TYR A 14 18.64 -0.74 12.22
CA TYR A 14 18.83 -0.40 10.80
C TYR A 14 20.27 -0.04 10.46
N SER A 15 21.25 -0.30 11.35
CA SER A 15 22.63 -0.06 11.03
C SER A 15 23.16 -1.08 10.01
N ILE A 16 23.87 -0.59 9.01
CA ILE A 16 24.68 -1.38 8.10
C ILE A 16 26.12 -0.91 8.31
N ILE A 17 27.05 -1.84 8.47
CA ILE A 17 28.45 -1.51 8.68
C ILE A 17 29.23 -1.55 7.37
N GLU A 18 30.37 -0.89 7.32
CA GLU A 18 31.19 -0.79 6.12
C GLU A 18 31.64 -2.17 5.57
N GLU A 19 31.96 -3.11 6.47
CA GLU A 19 32.32 -4.49 6.10
C GLU A 19 31.16 -5.22 5.39
N ASP A 20 29.89 -5.02 5.82
CA ASP A 20 28.72 -5.56 5.15
C ASP A 20 28.56 -4.96 3.75
N LEU A 21 28.86 -3.67 3.57
CA LEU A 21 28.79 -3.00 2.25
C LEU A 21 29.83 -3.57 1.27
N VAL A 22 31.04 -3.87 1.72
CA VAL A 22 32.06 -4.52 0.87
C VAL A 22 31.54 -5.88 0.38
N VAL A 23 31.02 -6.72 1.28
CA VAL A 23 30.47 -8.04 0.92
C VAL A 23 29.28 -7.93 -0.02
N LEU A 24 28.41 -6.93 0.17
CA LEU A 24 27.27 -6.66 -0.72
C LEU A 24 27.74 -6.20 -2.09
N GLY A 25 28.75 -5.32 -2.17
CA GLY A 25 29.35 -4.86 -3.42
C GLY A 25 29.92 -6.04 -4.24
N GLU A 26 30.65 -6.94 -3.59
CA GLU A 26 31.17 -8.18 -4.21
C GLU A 26 30.05 -9.12 -4.65
N SER A 27 29.04 -9.31 -3.77
CA SER A 27 27.93 -10.23 -4.04
C SER A 27 27.13 -9.84 -5.27
N PHE A 28 26.88 -8.55 -5.46
CA PHE A 28 26.10 -8.01 -6.58
C PHE A 28 26.95 -7.51 -7.75
N GLY A 29 28.28 -7.58 -7.65
CA GLY A 29 29.19 -7.14 -8.71
C GLY A 29 29.17 -5.63 -8.95
N LEU A 30 28.96 -4.82 -7.90
CA LEU A 30 28.83 -3.36 -8.00
C LEU A 30 30.18 -2.62 -7.96
N GLY A 31 31.29 -3.33 -7.69
CA GLY A 31 32.55 -2.67 -7.36
C GLY A 31 32.50 -1.95 -6.00
N GLU A 32 33.17 -0.82 -5.92
CA GLU A 32 33.24 -0.01 -4.70
C GLU A 32 31.92 0.76 -4.49
N ILE A 33 31.31 0.61 -3.32
CA ILE A 33 30.16 1.43 -2.90
C ILE A 33 30.70 2.78 -2.41
N GLN A 34 30.44 3.85 -3.14
CA GLN A 34 30.95 5.20 -2.89
C GLN A 34 30.16 5.92 -1.79
N ALA A 35 28.85 5.66 -1.71
CA ALA A 35 27.98 6.23 -0.67
C ALA A 35 26.82 5.27 -0.34
N CYS A 36 26.35 5.33 0.91
CA CYS A 36 25.22 4.58 1.41
C CYS A 36 24.36 5.50 2.28
N HIS A 37 23.14 5.82 1.81
CA HIS A 37 22.23 6.74 2.49
C HIS A 37 21.00 5.98 2.98
N PHE A 38 20.76 5.99 4.28
CA PHE A 38 19.54 5.38 4.86
C PHE A 38 18.29 6.15 4.44
N LEU A 39 17.21 5.41 4.12
CA LEU A 39 15.92 5.96 3.74
C LEU A 39 14.91 5.75 4.88
N PRO A 40 14.60 6.77 5.70
CA PRO A 40 13.83 6.60 6.93
C PRO A 40 12.34 6.32 6.69
N ASN A 41 11.84 6.51 5.48
CA ASN A 41 10.41 6.41 5.16
C ASN A 41 9.90 4.96 4.98
N GLY A 42 10.76 3.95 5.11
CA GLY A 42 10.39 2.53 5.06
C GLY A 42 9.96 2.03 6.44
N LEU A 43 8.66 1.85 6.68
CA LEU A 43 8.13 1.43 8.00
C LEU A 43 8.49 -0.01 8.40
N MET A 44 8.64 -0.93 7.44
CA MET A 44 8.71 -2.37 7.69
C MET A 44 10.08 -2.98 7.40
N ASN A 45 10.85 -2.40 6.49
CA ASN A 45 12.14 -2.88 6.03
C ASN A 45 13.22 -1.80 6.17
N GLY A 46 14.48 -2.20 6.30
CA GLY A 46 15.60 -1.26 6.16
C GLY A 46 15.84 -0.98 4.68
N ASN A 47 15.88 0.29 4.30
CA ASN A 47 16.13 0.70 2.92
C ASN A 47 17.27 1.71 2.87
N TRP A 48 18.13 1.58 1.86
CA TRP A 48 19.25 2.50 1.61
C TRP A 48 19.36 2.81 0.12
N ARG A 49 19.80 4.01 -0.20
CA ARG A 49 20.29 4.36 -1.53
C ARG A 49 21.81 4.15 -1.54
N LEU A 50 22.26 3.30 -2.44
CA LEU A 50 23.68 3.09 -2.72
C LEU A 50 24.08 3.89 -3.94
N GLU A 51 25.29 4.47 -3.90
CA GLU A 51 25.94 5.11 -5.04
C GLU A 51 27.21 4.33 -5.39
N THR A 52 27.35 3.98 -6.66
CA THR A 52 28.46 3.19 -7.19
C THR A 52 28.90 3.74 -8.55
N PRO A 53 30.07 3.36 -9.07
CA PRO A 53 30.47 3.72 -10.45
C PRO A 53 29.48 3.26 -11.52
N GLU A 54 28.73 2.18 -11.25
CA GLU A 54 27.75 1.59 -12.19
C GLU A 54 26.38 2.32 -12.12
N GLY A 55 26.17 3.20 -11.14
CA GLY A 55 24.94 3.93 -10.95
C GLY A 55 24.40 3.87 -9.51
N ALA A 56 23.17 4.32 -9.33
CA ALA A 56 22.51 4.28 -8.04
C ALA A 56 21.57 3.05 -7.93
N PHE A 57 21.45 2.53 -6.70
CA PHE A 57 20.62 1.35 -6.41
C PHE A 57 19.85 1.54 -5.10
N ALA A 58 18.68 0.92 -5.01
CA ALA A 58 17.94 0.73 -3.77
C ALA A 58 18.33 -0.62 -3.16
N LEU A 59 18.99 -0.60 -2.02
CA LEU A 59 19.27 -1.77 -1.20
C LEU A 59 18.14 -1.91 -0.19
N LYS A 60 17.52 -3.09 -0.12
CA LYS A 60 16.47 -3.41 0.84
C LYS A 60 16.88 -4.59 1.70
N ARG A 61 16.86 -4.41 3.03
CA ARG A 61 16.96 -5.51 3.98
C ARG A 61 15.58 -6.11 4.19
N ILE A 62 15.44 -7.40 3.91
CA ILE A 62 14.19 -8.14 4.02
C ILE A 62 13.93 -8.46 5.49
N MET A 63 12.84 -7.93 6.07
CA MET A 63 12.51 -8.08 7.49
C MET A 63 11.05 -8.46 7.73
N ASP A 64 10.14 -8.03 6.86
CA ASP A 64 8.69 -8.11 7.08
C ASP A 64 8.07 -9.40 6.51
N VAL A 65 8.69 -9.97 5.49
CA VAL A 65 8.16 -11.18 4.82
C VAL A 65 9.12 -12.37 4.95
N PRO A 66 8.61 -13.60 5.03
CA PRO A 66 9.44 -14.80 4.99
C PRO A 66 10.28 -14.87 3.70
N LEU A 67 11.56 -15.24 3.81
CA LEU A 67 12.50 -15.27 2.70
C LEU A 67 12.01 -16.03 1.46
N PRO A 68 11.32 -17.19 1.55
CA PRO A 68 10.77 -17.86 0.37
C PRO A 68 9.74 -16.99 -0.39
N LEU A 69 8.91 -16.22 0.34
CA LEU A 69 7.96 -15.28 -0.27
C LEU A 69 8.69 -14.09 -0.90
N ALA A 70 9.67 -13.50 -0.22
CA ALA A 70 10.48 -12.42 -0.77
C ALA A 70 11.18 -12.84 -2.08
N ARG A 71 11.76 -14.04 -2.14
CA ARG A 71 12.38 -14.59 -3.37
C ARG A 71 11.37 -14.79 -4.48
N ARG A 72 10.16 -15.28 -4.17
CA ARG A 72 9.07 -15.40 -5.13
C ARG A 72 8.69 -14.02 -5.68
N ASP A 73 8.49 -13.04 -4.80
CA ASP A 73 8.04 -11.70 -5.19
C ASP A 73 9.11 -10.97 -6.02
N LEU A 74 10.39 -11.14 -5.70
CA LEU A 74 11.49 -10.65 -6.54
C LEU A 74 11.53 -11.33 -7.92
N ALA A 75 11.25 -12.63 -8.00
CA ALA A 75 11.16 -13.32 -9.29
C ALA A 75 9.96 -12.82 -10.11
N VAL A 76 8.82 -12.57 -9.47
CA VAL A 76 7.64 -11.93 -10.10
C VAL A 76 7.99 -10.54 -10.61
N LEU A 77 8.72 -9.75 -9.82
CA LEU A 77 9.13 -8.41 -10.21
C LEU A 77 10.02 -8.40 -11.46
N ALA A 78 10.89 -9.41 -11.61
CA ALA A 78 11.68 -9.59 -12.83
C ALA A 78 10.81 -9.86 -14.06
N GLU A 79 9.79 -10.72 -13.94
CA GLU A 79 8.84 -11.00 -15.04
C GLU A 79 8.00 -9.75 -15.40
N LEU A 80 7.60 -8.96 -14.40
CA LEU A 80 6.87 -7.70 -14.63
C LEU A 80 7.73 -6.66 -15.36
N ALA A 81 9.02 -6.54 -14.98
CA ALA A 81 9.97 -5.68 -15.70
C ALA A 81 10.13 -6.10 -17.16
N ASP A 82 10.24 -7.40 -17.43
CA ASP A 82 10.34 -7.96 -18.78
C ASP A 82 9.02 -7.76 -19.58
N ALA A 83 7.90 -7.64 -18.90
CA ALA A 83 6.60 -7.31 -19.49
C ALA A 83 6.40 -5.82 -19.76
N GLY A 84 7.37 -4.96 -19.38
CA GLY A 84 7.30 -3.51 -19.56
C GLY A 84 6.47 -2.78 -18.50
N VAL A 85 6.15 -3.42 -17.38
CA VAL A 85 5.60 -2.72 -16.21
C VAL A 85 6.70 -1.83 -15.63
N PRO A 86 6.44 -0.56 -15.26
CA PRO A 86 7.45 0.35 -14.74
C PRO A 86 7.87 -0.06 -13.31
N VAL A 87 8.79 -1.00 -13.23
CA VAL A 87 9.36 -1.53 -11.98
C VAL A 87 10.87 -1.68 -12.12
N GLY A 88 11.60 -1.57 -11.03
CA GLY A 88 13.01 -1.89 -11.01
C GLY A 88 13.22 -3.41 -11.09
N ARG A 89 13.94 -3.89 -12.10
CA ARG A 89 14.32 -5.31 -12.19
C ARG A 89 15.29 -5.66 -11.06
N PRO A 90 15.00 -6.64 -10.19
CA PRO A 90 15.94 -7.06 -9.16
C PRO A 90 17.27 -7.53 -9.74
N MET A 91 18.37 -7.10 -9.11
CA MET A 91 19.71 -7.52 -9.47
C MET A 91 19.97 -8.96 -9.04
N ALA A 92 20.64 -9.72 -9.89
CA ALA A 92 21.13 -11.03 -9.49
C ALA A 92 22.53 -10.90 -8.87
N THR A 93 22.80 -11.69 -7.83
CA THR A 93 24.15 -11.88 -7.30
C THR A 93 25.04 -12.61 -8.31
N SER A 94 26.34 -12.64 -8.07
CA SER A 94 27.32 -13.43 -8.84
C SER A 94 26.96 -14.93 -8.90
N SER A 95 26.22 -15.46 -7.90
CA SER A 95 25.70 -16.84 -7.88
C SER A 95 24.34 -17.00 -8.58
N GLY A 96 23.79 -15.93 -9.17
CA GLY A 96 22.49 -15.95 -9.86
C GLY A 96 21.27 -15.87 -8.94
N GLN A 97 21.44 -15.58 -7.64
CA GLN A 97 20.35 -15.40 -6.70
C GLN A 97 19.92 -13.93 -6.66
N THR A 98 18.64 -13.66 -6.31
CA THR A 98 18.13 -12.28 -6.15
C THR A 98 18.28 -11.75 -4.73
N VAL A 99 18.76 -12.56 -3.80
CA VAL A 99 18.96 -12.21 -2.40
C VAL A 99 20.38 -12.61 -2.00
N ALA A 100 21.11 -11.68 -1.40
CA ALA A 100 22.38 -11.92 -0.75
C ALA A 100 22.18 -12.02 0.77
N GLU A 101 22.81 -13.02 1.40
CA GLU A 101 22.89 -13.13 2.84
C GLU A 101 24.25 -12.57 3.32
N VAL A 102 24.22 -11.55 4.16
CA VAL A 102 25.41 -10.93 4.75
C VAL A 102 25.21 -10.79 6.26
N ALA A 103 26.13 -11.34 7.04
CA ALA A 103 26.09 -11.32 8.50
C ALA A 103 24.74 -11.82 9.08
N GLY A 104 24.14 -12.87 8.48
CA GLY A 104 22.85 -13.44 8.89
C GLY A 104 21.65 -12.56 8.58
N ARG A 105 21.78 -11.66 7.62
CA ARG A 105 20.73 -10.72 7.17
C ARG A 105 20.54 -10.86 5.67
N ASP A 106 19.29 -10.83 5.22
CA ASP A 106 18.92 -10.99 3.82
C ASP A 106 18.72 -9.63 3.15
N TYR A 107 19.38 -9.44 2.01
CA TYR A 107 19.33 -8.20 1.24
C TYR A 107 18.96 -8.46 -0.22
N CYS A 108 18.15 -7.59 -0.82
CA CYS A 108 17.97 -7.51 -2.25
C CYS A 108 18.35 -6.13 -2.77
N LEU A 109 18.71 -6.08 -4.04
CA LEU A 109 19.17 -4.87 -4.72
C LEU A 109 18.32 -4.63 -5.97
N ILE A 110 17.87 -3.39 -6.13
CA ILE A 110 17.05 -2.96 -7.27
C ILE A 110 17.67 -1.68 -7.83
N PRO A 111 17.78 -1.49 -9.16
CA PRO A 111 18.22 -0.23 -9.74
C PRO A 111 17.39 0.94 -9.20
N TRP A 112 18.05 2.05 -8.89
CA TRP A 112 17.37 3.26 -8.44
C TRP A 112 16.51 3.83 -9.57
N LEU A 113 15.22 4.05 -9.31
CA LEU A 113 14.31 4.66 -10.25
C LEU A 113 14.24 6.16 -9.96
N GLU A 114 14.67 6.96 -10.93
CA GLU A 114 14.61 8.42 -10.82
C GLU A 114 13.17 8.90 -11.04
N GLY A 115 12.61 9.53 -10.01
CA GLY A 115 11.25 10.07 -10.03
C GLY A 115 10.86 10.64 -8.68
N GLY A 116 9.72 11.30 -8.62
CA GLY A 116 9.16 11.87 -7.40
C GLY A 116 7.77 11.32 -7.10
N HIS A 117 7.40 11.35 -5.83
CA HIS A 117 6.02 11.05 -5.43
C HIS A 117 5.11 12.25 -5.68
N ARG A 118 3.89 11.99 -6.11
CA ARG A 118 2.86 13.03 -6.31
C ARG A 118 1.58 12.61 -5.60
N PRO A 119 0.98 13.49 -4.78
CA PRO A 119 -0.36 13.28 -4.25
C PRO A 119 -1.36 13.05 -5.39
N GLY A 120 -2.25 12.09 -5.24
CA GLY A 120 -3.25 11.80 -6.28
C GLY A 120 -4.20 12.98 -6.55
N THR A 121 -4.41 13.83 -5.55
CA THR A 121 -5.20 15.07 -5.66
C THR A 121 -4.55 16.13 -6.56
N GLU A 122 -3.26 16.02 -6.89
CA GLU A 122 -2.54 16.90 -7.80
C GLU A 122 -2.46 16.37 -9.23
N LEU A 123 -2.92 15.15 -9.49
CA LEU A 123 -2.91 14.55 -10.82
C LEU A 123 -3.96 15.21 -11.72
N THR A 124 -3.66 15.33 -13.00
CA THR A 124 -4.69 15.65 -14.00
C THR A 124 -5.64 14.47 -14.18
N LEU A 125 -6.77 14.68 -14.87
CA LEU A 125 -7.70 13.57 -15.18
C LEU A 125 -7.03 12.52 -16.07
N ASP A 126 -6.23 12.92 -17.03
CA ASP A 126 -5.47 12.00 -17.89
C ASP A 126 -4.47 11.17 -17.08
N GLN A 127 -3.72 11.81 -16.17
CA GLN A 127 -2.80 11.10 -15.27
C GLN A 127 -3.52 10.15 -14.31
N ALA A 128 -4.72 10.51 -13.85
CA ALA A 128 -5.55 9.61 -13.06
C ALA A 128 -6.00 8.39 -13.89
N ALA A 129 -6.37 8.60 -15.15
CA ALA A 129 -6.69 7.52 -16.08
C ALA A 129 -5.47 6.63 -16.37
N ASP A 130 -4.28 7.21 -16.59
CA ASP A 130 -3.04 6.47 -16.81
C ASP A 130 -2.67 5.60 -15.60
N LEU A 131 -2.88 6.10 -14.39
CA LEU A 131 -2.72 5.30 -13.16
C LEU A 131 -3.70 4.13 -13.10
N GLY A 132 -4.92 4.31 -13.57
CA GLY A 132 -5.91 3.25 -13.72
C GLY A 132 -5.48 2.20 -14.74
N VAL A 133 -5.01 2.64 -15.91
CA VAL A 133 -4.44 1.76 -16.95
C VAL A 133 -3.28 0.94 -16.38
N LEU A 134 -2.36 1.59 -15.66
CA LEU A 134 -1.23 0.91 -15.03
C LEU A 134 -1.68 -0.16 -14.03
N LEU A 135 -2.63 0.14 -13.14
CA LEU A 135 -3.15 -0.87 -12.21
C LEU A 135 -3.79 -2.05 -12.95
N GLY A 136 -4.51 -1.78 -14.04
CA GLY A 136 -5.06 -2.81 -14.92
C GLY A 136 -3.96 -3.68 -15.55
N GLN A 137 -2.88 -3.07 -16.02
CA GLN A 137 -1.71 -3.78 -16.56
C GLN A 137 -1.02 -4.64 -15.50
N ILE A 138 -0.86 -4.13 -14.28
CA ILE A 138 -0.31 -4.88 -13.14
C ILE A 138 -1.17 -6.13 -12.89
N HIS A 139 -2.49 -5.98 -12.73
CA HIS A 139 -3.38 -7.12 -12.49
C HIS A 139 -3.31 -8.14 -13.62
N ARG A 140 -3.33 -7.69 -14.88
CA ARG A 140 -3.22 -8.58 -16.04
C ARG A 140 -1.91 -9.35 -16.04
N ASN A 141 -0.77 -8.68 -15.83
CA ASN A 141 0.54 -9.31 -15.87
C ASN A 141 0.80 -10.23 -14.66
N LEU A 142 0.25 -9.93 -13.47
CA LEU A 142 0.33 -10.81 -12.31
C LEU A 142 -0.48 -12.11 -12.47
N ASN A 143 -1.43 -12.15 -13.41
CA ASN A 143 -2.33 -13.28 -13.63
C ASN A 143 -2.19 -13.90 -15.04
N ASP A 144 -1.09 -13.64 -15.74
CA ASP A 144 -0.83 -14.23 -17.05
C ASP A 144 0.02 -15.53 -16.96
N GLU A 145 0.20 -16.19 -18.09
CA GLU A 145 0.94 -17.47 -18.15
C GLU A 145 2.42 -17.34 -17.76
N ARG A 146 3.05 -16.17 -17.91
CA ARG A 146 4.46 -15.93 -17.57
C ARG A 146 4.69 -16.03 -16.07
N THR A 147 3.76 -15.49 -15.29
CA THR A 147 3.83 -15.51 -13.83
C THR A 147 3.20 -16.75 -13.21
N ALA A 148 2.43 -17.56 -13.96
CA ALA A 148 1.67 -18.70 -13.43
C ALA A 148 2.51 -19.76 -12.71
N ARG A 149 3.80 -19.92 -13.06
CA ARG A 149 4.74 -20.81 -12.36
C ARG A 149 5.14 -20.31 -10.96
N LEU A 150 5.09 -18.97 -10.75
CA LEU A 150 5.45 -18.29 -9.50
C LEU A 150 4.20 -18.00 -8.68
N LEU A 151 3.13 -17.65 -9.36
CA LEU A 151 1.83 -17.25 -8.82
C LEU A 151 0.76 -18.21 -9.34
N PRO A 152 0.48 -19.32 -8.63
CA PRO A 152 -0.52 -20.27 -9.09
C PRO A 152 -1.89 -19.61 -9.22
N PRO A 153 -2.76 -20.09 -10.13
CA PRO A 153 -4.09 -19.54 -10.34
C PRO A 153 -4.87 -19.40 -9.03
N ALA A 154 -5.50 -18.26 -8.86
CA ALA A 154 -6.32 -17.98 -7.69
C ALA A 154 -7.63 -18.80 -7.73
N SER A 155 -8.18 -19.10 -6.55
CA SER A 155 -9.54 -19.62 -6.46
C SER A 155 -10.53 -18.57 -6.98
N GLU A 156 -11.55 -19.00 -7.72
CA GLU A 156 -12.62 -18.12 -8.21
C GLU A 156 -13.46 -17.51 -7.06
N LEU A 157 -13.46 -18.16 -5.90
CA LEU A 157 -14.19 -17.70 -4.72
C LEU A 157 -13.19 -17.37 -3.59
N LEU A 158 -13.24 -16.14 -3.13
CA LEU A 158 -12.46 -15.68 -2.00
C LEU A 158 -13.38 -15.28 -0.85
N ALA A 159 -13.14 -15.86 0.33
CA ALA A 159 -13.83 -15.45 1.54
C ALA A 159 -13.49 -13.99 1.88
N ALA A 160 -14.51 -13.17 2.00
CA ALA A 160 -14.40 -11.75 2.36
C ALA A 160 -15.36 -11.47 3.54
N PRO A 161 -15.00 -11.92 4.76
CA PRO A 161 -15.86 -11.76 5.93
C PRO A 161 -16.14 -10.28 6.21
N VAL A 162 -17.36 -9.99 6.60
CA VAL A 162 -17.83 -8.63 6.88
C VAL A 162 -18.13 -8.51 8.37
N THR A 163 -17.46 -7.60 9.05
CA THR A 163 -17.66 -7.32 10.49
C THR A 163 -19.13 -7.05 10.79
N THR A 164 -19.68 -7.65 11.85
CA THR A 164 -21.05 -7.38 12.24
C THR A 164 -21.19 -6.02 12.93
N PRO A 165 -22.36 -5.35 12.87
CA PRO A 165 -22.58 -4.10 13.59
C PRO A 165 -22.33 -4.25 15.11
N HIS A 166 -22.69 -5.41 15.66
CA HIS A 166 -22.45 -5.72 17.08
C HIS A 166 -20.96 -5.78 17.41
N ALA A 167 -20.15 -6.49 16.61
CA ALA A 167 -18.71 -6.56 16.84
C ALA A 167 -18.06 -5.18 16.71
N ALA A 168 -18.41 -4.40 15.67
CA ALA A 168 -17.89 -3.05 15.50
C ALA A 168 -18.24 -2.13 16.68
N ARG A 169 -19.44 -2.27 17.24
CA ARG A 169 -19.87 -1.51 18.42
C ARG A 169 -19.10 -1.95 19.66
N THR A 170 -18.90 -3.24 19.85
CA THR A 170 -18.12 -3.79 20.97
C THR A 170 -16.68 -3.24 20.97
N ASP A 171 -16.05 -3.15 19.80
CA ASP A 171 -14.72 -2.55 19.67
C ASP A 171 -14.74 -1.06 20.00
N ALA A 172 -15.74 -0.30 19.54
CA ALA A 172 -15.90 1.12 19.91
C ALA A 172 -16.06 1.30 21.42
N ASP A 173 -16.91 0.48 22.05
CA ASP A 173 -17.16 0.52 23.49
C ASP A 173 -15.89 0.17 24.29
N ARG A 174 -15.08 -0.77 23.79
CA ARG A 174 -13.77 -1.11 24.36
C ARG A 174 -12.82 0.08 24.38
N PHE A 175 -12.67 0.79 23.27
CA PHE A 175 -11.80 1.98 23.21
C PHE A 175 -12.33 3.12 24.07
N LEU A 176 -13.64 3.37 24.09
CA LEU A 176 -14.25 4.35 24.98
C LEU A 176 -13.97 4.02 26.46
N ALA A 177 -14.03 2.74 26.86
CA ALA A 177 -13.70 2.31 28.21
C ALA A 177 -12.20 2.51 28.53
N LEU A 178 -11.29 2.24 27.59
CA LEU A 178 -9.86 2.51 27.75
C LEU A 178 -9.61 4.01 27.96
N ILE A 179 -10.20 4.86 27.14
CA ILE A 179 -10.06 6.33 27.26
C ILE A 179 -10.61 6.82 28.61
N ALA A 180 -11.78 6.33 29.02
CA ALA A 180 -12.40 6.73 30.28
C ALA A 180 -11.60 6.30 31.52
N ALA A 181 -10.72 5.32 31.40
CA ALA A 181 -9.85 4.84 32.48
C ALA A 181 -8.53 5.61 32.59
N LEU A 182 -8.22 6.53 31.66
CA LEU A 182 -7.01 7.34 31.70
C LEU A 182 -7.09 8.38 32.83
N GLU A 183 -6.04 8.48 33.64
CA GLU A 183 -5.94 9.49 34.71
C GLU A 183 -5.76 10.91 34.12
N SER A 184 -5.12 11.03 32.98
CA SER A 184 -4.81 12.31 32.33
C SER A 184 -5.01 12.19 30.82
N PRO A 185 -6.25 12.24 30.30
CA PRO A 185 -6.52 12.18 28.88
C PRO A 185 -5.86 13.33 28.11
N THR A 186 -5.29 13.03 26.96
CA THR A 186 -4.71 13.99 26.02
C THR A 186 -5.79 14.64 25.13
N ALA A 187 -5.39 15.57 24.27
CA ALA A 187 -6.27 16.12 23.25
C ALA A 187 -6.74 15.02 22.28
N PHE A 188 -5.82 14.12 21.87
CA PHE A 188 -6.16 12.98 21.01
C PHE A 188 -7.23 12.07 21.63
N ASP A 189 -7.10 11.75 22.93
CA ASP A 189 -8.08 10.90 23.63
C ASP A 189 -9.47 11.53 23.65
N THR A 190 -9.54 12.84 23.87
CA THR A 190 -10.81 13.58 23.88
C THR A 190 -11.47 13.56 22.50
N GLU A 191 -10.69 13.83 21.45
CA GLU A 191 -11.17 13.80 20.06
C GLU A 191 -11.55 12.38 19.62
N ALA A 192 -10.77 11.37 20.04
CA ALA A 192 -11.07 9.98 19.76
C ALA A 192 -12.37 9.52 20.42
N ALA A 193 -12.62 9.92 21.67
CA ALA A 193 -13.87 9.60 22.37
C ALA A 193 -15.09 10.22 21.67
N GLN A 194 -14.97 11.47 21.24
CA GLN A 194 -16.03 12.13 20.48
C GLN A 194 -16.30 11.41 19.16
N ALA A 195 -15.26 11.16 18.37
CA ALA A 195 -15.37 10.48 17.06
C ALA A 195 -15.96 9.07 17.19
N LEU A 196 -15.60 8.32 18.23
CA LEU A 196 -16.20 7.01 18.55
C LEU A 196 -17.69 7.12 18.86
N GLY A 197 -18.10 8.15 19.60
CA GLY A 197 -19.52 8.42 19.85
C GLY A 197 -20.31 8.68 18.56
N GLU A 198 -19.77 9.52 17.67
CA GLU A 198 -20.35 9.79 16.35
C GLU A 198 -20.38 8.53 15.47
N ARG A 199 -19.30 7.73 15.50
CA ARG A 199 -19.21 6.45 14.76
C ARG A 199 -20.29 5.47 15.21
N LYS A 200 -20.61 5.38 16.52
CA LYS A 200 -21.69 4.52 17.02
C LYS A 200 -23.05 4.95 16.47
N VAL A 201 -23.31 6.23 16.36
CA VAL A 201 -24.55 6.75 15.73
C VAL A 201 -24.63 6.36 14.26
N LEU A 202 -23.50 6.48 13.52
CA LEU A 202 -23.44 6.05 12.13
C LEU A 202 -23.66 4.53 11.98
N LEU A 203 -23.02 3.73 12.83
CA LEU A 203 -23.22 2.27 12.85
C LEU A 203 -24.69 1.89 13.03
N ASP A 204 -25.41 2.56 13.94
CA ASP A 204 -26.83 2.30 14.15
C ASP A 204 -27.68 2.67 12.94
N LYS A 205 -27.44 3.86 12.42
CA LYS A 205 -28.23 4.41 11.31
C LYS A 205 -28.02 3.61 10.01
N TYR A 206 -26.78 3.12 9.76
CA TYR A 206 -26.40 2.53 8.49
C TYR A 206 -26.13 1.02 8.54
N ALA A 207 -26.42 0.35 9.66
CA ALA A 207 -26.24 -1.10 9.84
C ALA A 207 -26.91 -1.95 8.73
N HIS A 208 -28.04 -1.48 8.21
CA HIS A 208 -28.82 -2.16 7.17
C HIS A 208 -28.15 -2.17 5.78
N PHE A 209 -27.14 -1.33 5.58
CA PHE A 209 -26.31 -1.33 4.36
C PHE A 209 -25.06 -2.25 4.46
N ARG A 210 -24.89 -2.93 5.59
CA ARG A 210 -23.79 -3.90 5.71
C ARG A 210 -23.84 -4.93 4.57
N PRO A 211 -22.72 -5.17 3.83
CA PRO A 211 -22.69 -6.20 2.81
C PRO A 211 -23.14 -7.56 3.34
N GLY A 212 -24.13 -8.17 2.66
CA GLY A 212 -24.84 -9.36 3.16
C GLY A 212 -24.09 -10.67 2.91
N THR A 213 -23.11 -10.70 2.00
CA THR A 213 -22.38 -11.91 1.62
C THR A 213 -20.98 -11.96 2.24
N ALA A 214 -20.52 -13.18 2.54
CA ALA A 214 -19.14 -13.42 2.99
C ALA A 214 -18.18 -13.68 1.81
N VAL A 215 -18.61 -13.51 0.57
CA VAL A 215 -17.84 -13.67 -0.66
C VAL A 215 -17.91 -12.37 -1.43
N ALA A 216 -16.76 -11.85 -1.87
CA ALA A 216 -16.71 -10.66 -2.69
C ALA A 216 -17.18 -10.95 -4.12
N ALA A 217 -17.84 -9.97 -4.73
CA ALA A 217 -18.25 -10.07 -6.12
C ALA A 217 -17.10 -9.79 -7.11
N GLY A 218 -17.15 -10.41 -8.29
CA GLY A 218 -16.26 -10.13 -9.41
C GLY A 218 -14.99 -10.95 -9.46
N PRO A 219 -14.06 -10.58 -10.37
CA PRO A 219 -12.84 -11.33 -10.60
C PRO A 219 -11.90 -11.26 -9.39
N VAL A 220 -11.25 -12.40 -9.13
CA VAL A 220 -10.26 -12.59 -8.07
C VAL A 220 -8.94 -12.99 -8.71
N GLY A 221 -7.85 -12.48 -8.20
CA GLY A 221 -6.52 -12.82 -8.69
C GLY A 221 -5.41 -12.18 -7.86
N TRP A 222 -4.19 -12.34 -8.33
CA TRP A 222 -3.02 -11.72 -7.73
C TRP A 222 -3.03 -10.21 -7.95
N THR A 223 -2.74 -9.48 -6.91
CA THR A 223 -2.77 -8.01 -6.84
C THR A 223 -1.47 -7.50 -6.23
N HIS A 224 -1.12 -6.23 -6.46
CA HIS A 224 -0.02 -5.56 -5.77
C HIS A 224 -0.33 -5.40 -4.27
N GLY A 225 -1.54 -4.95 -3.97
CA GLY A 225 -2.07 -4.84 -2.62
C GLY A 225 -1.80 -3.52 -1.90
N ASP A 226 -1.00 -2.62 -2.45
CA ASP A 226 -0.69 -1.32 -1.84
C ASP A 226 -0.30 -0.22 -2.85
N VAL A 227 -1.02 -0.11 -3.97
CA VAL A 227 -0.79 1.00 -4.92
C VAL A 227 -1.32 2.30 -4.30
N GLN A 228 -0.41 3.13 -3.86
CA GLN A 228 -0.67 4.43 -3.26
C GLN A 228 0.36 5.47 -3.72
N HIS A 229 0.11 6.78 -3.51
CA HIS A 229 0.99 7.84 -4.01
C HIS A 229 2.46 7.69 -3.58
N ARG A 230 2.74 7.14 -2.39
CA ARG A 230 4.10 6.87 -1.90
C ARG A 230 4.79 5.69 -2.57
N ASN A 231 4.04 4.87 -3.31
CA ASN A 231 4.53 3.70 -4.02
C ASN A 231 4.52 3.89 -5.54
N VAL A 232 4.19 5.10 -6.03
CA VAL A 232 4.20 5.47 -7.45
C VAL A 232 5.16 6.62 -7.68
N LEU A 233 6.10 6.43 -8.60
CA LEU A 233 7.08 7.45 -9.01
C LEU A 233 6.68 8.08 -10.34
N TRP A 234 6.74 9.39 -10.38
CA TRP A 234 6.44 10.22 -11.55
C TRP A 234 7.67 10.99 -11.99
N ARG A 235 7.87 11.13 -13.30
CA ARG A 235 8.86 12.00 -13.91
C ARG A 235 8.29 12.56 -15.21
N ASP A 236 8.37 13.87 -15.41
CA ASP A 236 7.89 14.58 -16.60
C ASP A 236 6.42 14.29 -16.95
N GLY A 237 5.60 14.03 -15.93
CA GLY A 237 4.16 13.75 -16.08
C GLY A 237 3.82 12.29 -16.34
N GLU A 238 4.81 11.39 -16.45
CA GLU A 238 4.63 9.96 -16.70
C GLU A 238 4.98 9.12 -15.48
N ILE A 239 4.38 7.94 -15.36
CA ILE A 239 4.70 6.98 -14.30
C ILE A 239 5.97 6.21 -14.70
N VAL A 240 7.01 6.34 -13.90
CA VAL A 240 8.32 5.71 -14.13
C VAL A 240 8.65 4.59 -13.15
N GLY A 241 7.83 4.42 -12.10
CA GLY A 241 8.08 3.37 -11.13
C GLY A 241 6.90 3.02 -10.25
N VAL A 242 6.75 1.73 -9.94
CA VAL A 242 5.88 1.21 -8.89
C VAL A 242 6.75 0.47 -7.88
N LEU A 243 6.64 0.86 -6.62
CA LEU A 243 7.47 0.41 -5.50
C LEU A 243 6.66 -0.47 -4.53
N ASP A 244 7.36 -1.12 -3.62
CA ASP A 244 6.84 -1.86 -2.46
C ASP A 244 5.92 -3.04 -2.82
N TRP A 245 6.51 -4.07 -3.39
CA TRP A 245 5.86 -5.28 -3.88
C TRP A 245 5.72 -6.40 -2.81
N ASP A 246 5.93 -6.11 -1.53
CA ASP A 246 5.90 -7.09 -0.45
C ASP A 246 4.48 -7.58 -0.10
N ARG A 247 3.45 -6.99 -0.72
CA ARG A 247 2.05 -7.29 -0.44
C ARG A 247 1.33 -8.05 -1.55
N ILE A 248 2.10 -8.63 -2.48
CA ILE A 248 1.55 -9.46 -3.56
C ILE A 248 0.74 -10.62 -2.97
N ARG A 249 -0.57 -10.61 -3.20
CA ARG A 249 -1.48 -11.65 -2.74
C ARG A 249 -2.77 -11.69 -3.53
N VAL A 250 -3.48 -12.81 -3.41
CA VAL A 250 -4.79 -12.98 -4.03
C VAL A 250 -5.84 -12.13 -3.33
N ARG A 251 -6.58 -11.33 -4.11
CA ARG A 251 -7.71 -10.49 -3.65
C ARG A 251 -8.74 -10.33 -4.77
N PRO A 252 -9.97 -9.90 -4.44
CA PRO A 252 -10.87 -9.36 -5.45
C PRO A 252 -10.25 -8.12 -6.09
N PHE A 253 -10.23 -8.04 -7.42
CA PHE A 253 -9.66 -6.87 -8.11
C PHE A 253 -10.35 -5.57 -7.74
N GLY A 254 -11.69 -5.62 -7.56
CA GLY A 254 -12.45 -4.46 -7.10
C GLY A 254 -11.99 -3.91 -5.74
N GLU A 255 -11.50 -4.77 -4.82
CA GLU A 255 -10.98 -4.33 -3.52
C GLU A 255 -9.74 -3.43 -3.70
N GLU A 256 -8.79 -3.82 -4.56
CA GLU A 256 -7.61 -2.98 -4.81
C GLU A 256 -7.97 -1.72 -5.59
N VAL A 257 -8.85 -1.79 -6.59
CA VAL A 257 -9.34 -0.62 -7.33
C VAL A 257 -9.97 0.39 -6.38
N ALA A 258 -10.90 -0.04 -5.53
CA ALA A 258 -11.56 0.82 -4.56
C ALA A 258 -10.58 1.40 -3.53
N ARG A 259 -9.67 0.57 -3.01
CA ARG A 259 -8.65 1.01 -2.06
C ARG A 259 -7.69 2.03 -2.70
N THR A 260 -7.13 1.72 -3.88
CA THR A 260 -6.22 2.60 -4.59
C THR A 260 -6.87 3.95 -4.85
N ALA A 261 -8.07 3.99 -5.43
CA ALA A 261 -8.78 5.24 -5.70
C ALA A 261 -9.00 6.08 -4.42
N THR A 262 -9.46 5.44 -3.34
CA THR A 262 -9.74 6.17 -2.08
C THR A 262 -8.50 6.65 -1.34
N VAL A 263 -7.34 6.03 -1.54
CA VAL A 263 -6.07 6.46 -0.96
C VAL A 263 -5.37 7.50 -1.84
N GLN A 264 -5.47 7.37 -3.16
CA GLN A 264 -4.88 8.31 -4.11
C GLN A 264 -5.62 9.65 -4.14
N PHE A 265 -6.94 9.59 -4.19
CA PHE A 265 -7.78 10.76 -4.45
C PHE A 265 -8.54 11.26 -3.21
N GLY A 266 -8.34 10.63 -2.05
CA GLY A 266 -8.79 11.16 -0.77
C GLY A 266 -7.88 12.28 -0.29
N GLY A 267 -8.42 13.49 -0.13
CA GLY A 267 -7.69 14.65 0.36
C GLY A 267 -7.55 14.66 1.88
N GLU A 268 -6.61 15.47 2.38
CA GLU A 268 -6.43 15.71 3.84
C GLU A 268 -7.63 16.43 4.45
N ASP A 269 -8.43 17.11 3.63
CA ASP A 269 -9.69 17.74 3.99
C ASP A 269 -10.83 16.73 4.26
N GLY A 270 -10.61 15.45 3.95
CA GLY A 270 -11.56 14.37 4.17
C GLY A 270 -12.58 14.19 3.03
N PHE A 271 -12.27 14.64 1.82
CA PHE A 271 -13.12 14.46 0.64
C PHE A 271 -12.45 13.53 -0.39
N LEU A 272 -13.26 12.93 -1.26
CA LEU A 272 -12.79 12.16 -2.40
C LEU A 272 -12.97 12.98 -3.68
N GLU A 273 -11.92 13.11 -4.45
CA GLU A 273 -11.93 13.72 -5.76
C GLU A 273 -12.66 12.80 -6.77
N LEU A 274 -13.98 13.00 -6.93
CA LEU A 274 -14.84 12.09 -7.69
C LEU A 274 -14.51 12.05 -9.19
N GLU A 275 -14.13 13.18 -9.80
CA GLU A 275 -13.77 13.22 -11.22
C GLU A 275 -12.48 12.43 -11.49
N ARG A 276 -11.45 12.57 -10.62
CA ARG A 276 -10.22 11.79 -10.74
C ARG A 276 -10.47 10.31 -10.46
N THR A 277 -11.34 10.00 -9.50
CA THR A 277 -11.78 8.63 -9.23
C THR A 277 -12.44 8.01 -10.46
N SER A 278 -13.34 8.73 -11.12
CA SER A 278 -14.00 8.27 -12.35
C SER A 278 -13.01 8.05 -13.48
N ALA A 279 -12.07 9.00 -13.71
CA ALA A 279 -11.04 8.86 -14.72
C ALA A 279 -10.14 7.64 -14.48
N PHE A 280 -9.71 7.43 -13.24
CA PHE A 280 -8.93 6.25 -12.82
C PHE A 280 -9.69 4.93 -13.07
N VAL A 281 -10.96 4.86 -12.68
CA VAL A 281 -11.79 3.66 -12.88
C VAL A 281 -12.00 3.38 -14.36
N ALA A 282 -12.26 4.40 -15.17
CA ALA A 282 -12.37 4.29 -16.63
C ALA A 282 -11.06 3.76 -17.25
N GLY A 283 -9.92 4.31 -16.84
CA GLY A 283 -8.59 3.84 -17.27
C GLY A 283 -8.37 2.36 -16.88
N TYR A 284 -8.66 1.97 -15.64
CA TYR A 284 -8.56 0.57 -15.21
C TYR A 284 -9.44 -0.36 -16.05
N ARG A 285 -10.71 0.01 -16.26
CA ARG A 285 -11.68 -0.80 -17.01
C ARG A 285 -11.37 -0.92 -18.49
N SER A 286 -10.58 -0.02 -19.05
CA SER A 286 -10.08 -0.13 -20.44
C SER A 286 -9.11 -1.32 -20.61
N VAL A 287 -8.48 -1.80 -19.51
CA VAL A 287 -7.52 -2.91 -19.51
C VAL A 287 -8.11 -4.20 -18.94
N VAL A 288 -8.87 -4.10 -17.84
CA VAL A 288 -9.48 -5.24 -17.15
C VAL A 288 -11.01 -5.08 -17.14
N PRO A 289 -11.75 -5.99 -17.81
CA PRO A 289 -13.20 -5.91 -17.88
C PRO A 289 -13.83 -6.31 -16.55
N ILE A 290 -13.88 -5.40 -15.59
CA ILE A 290 -14.57 -5.62 -14.32
C ILE A 290 -16.01 -5.13 -14.39
N PRO A 291 -17.02 -5.96 -14.02
CA PRO A 291 -18.42 -5.55 -14.02
C PRO A 291 -18.70 -4.44 -12.99
N VAL A 292 -19.58 -3.48 -13.35
CA VAL A 292 -20.00 -2.41 -12.42
C VAL A 292 -20.53 -2.96 -11.09
N PRO A 293 -21.35 -4.02 -11.05
CA PRO A 293 -21.79 -4.59 -9.77
C PRO A 293 -20.65 -5.10 -8.87
N ALA A 294 -19.54 -5.56 -9.46
CA ALA A 294 -18.36 -5.99 -8.69
C ALA A 294 -17.61 -4.81 -8.07
N LEU A 295 -17.51 -3.69 -8.79
CA LEU A 295 -16.96 -2.44 -8.24
C LEU A 295 -17.87 -1.88 -7.15
N ALA A 296 -19.20 -1.91 -7.36
CA ALA A 296 -20.16 -1.47 -6.37
C ALA A 296 -20.05 -2.28 -5.06
N ASP A 297 -19.95 -3.61 -5.14
CA ASP A 297 -19.73 -4.48 -3.97
C ASP A 297 -18.39 -4.14 -3.27
N ALA A 298 -17.33 -3.92 -4.02
CA ALA A 298 -16.02 -3.58 -3.46
C ALA A 298 -16.02 -2.22 -2.73
N VAL A 299 -16.68 -1.22 -3.29
CA VAL A 299 -16.86 0.12 -2.69
C VAL A 299 -17.66 0.03 -1.40
N GLU A 300 -18.77 -0.72 -1.37
CA GLU A 300 -19.57 -0.93 -0.18
C GLU A 300 -18.80 -1.69 0.92
N ARG A 301 -18.04 -2.72 0.53
CA ARG A 301 -17.18 -3.45 1.48
C ARG A 301 -16.09 -2.57 2.06
N LEU A 302 -15.47 -1.72 1.27
CA LEU A 302 -14.43 -0.81 1.74
C LEU A 302 -15.01 0.26 2.67
N TRP A 303 -16.16 0.84 2.31
CA TRP A 303 -16.89 1.77 3.16
C TRP A 303 -17.25 1.12 4.51
N TRP A 304 -17.83 -0.10 4.49
CA TRP A 304 -18.17 -0.82 5.70
C TRP A 304 -16.95 -1.21 6.53
N LYS A 305 -15.84 -1.57 5.90
CA LYS A 305 -14.56 -1.84 6.57
C LYS A 305 -14.05 -0.61 7.30
N ARG A 306 -14.19 0.57 6.71
CA ARG A 306 -13.86 1.85 7.38
C ARG A 306 -14.83 2.15 8.51
N MET A 307 -16.14 1.89 8.32
CA MET A 307 -17.18 2.05 9.33
C MET A 307 -16.95 1.18 10.56
N SER A 308 -16.46 -0.04 10.37
CA SER A 308 -16.34 -1.07 11.40
C SER A 308 -14.91 -1.32 11.90
N GLY A 309 -13.90 -0.61 11.38
CA GLY A 309 -12.50 -0.81 11.74
C GLY A 309 -11.93 0.36 12.54
N TYR A 310 -11.01 0.05 13.47
CA TYR A 310 -10.40 1.01 14.39
C TYR A 310 -8.88 0.81 14.47
N TRP A 311 -8.22 0.53 13.33
CA TRP A 311 -6.83 0.11 13.32
C TRP A 311 -5.86 1.17 13.88
N GLN A 312 -6.15 2.49 13.71
CA GLN A 312 -5.33 3.56 14.30
C GLN A 312 -5.38 3.51 15.83
N LEU A 313 -6.57 3.26 16.40
CA LEU A 313 -6.73 3.13 17.85
C LEU A 313 -6.09 1.84 18.40
N VAL A 314 -6.03 0.76 17.59
CA VAL A 314 -5.24 -0.43 17.92
C VAL A 314 -3.75 -0.10 18.01
N PHE A 315 -3.23 0.72 17.08
CA PHE A 315 -1.83 1.17 17.15
C PHE A 315 -1.61 1.99 18.41
N HIS A 316 -2.43 3.00 18.64
CA HIS A 316 -2.32 3.91 19.79
C HIS A 316 -2.46 3.17 21.13
N TYR A 317 -3.60 2.52 21.40
CA TYR A 317 -3.92 1.98 22.72
C TYR A 317 -3.41 0.55 22.98
N ASP A 318 -3.35 -0.30 21.95
CA ASP A 318 -2.97 -1.71 22.15
C ASP A 318 -1.47 -1.95 21.93
N ARG A 319 -0.79 -1.08 21.14
CA ARG A 319 0.62 -1.23 20.79
C ARG A 319 1.52 -0.12 21.34
N ASP A 320 0.93 0.89 21.97
CA ASP A 320 1.64 2.10 22.43
C ASP A 320 2.45 2.75 21.29
N ASP A 321 1.87 2.76 20.09
CA ASP A 321 2.49 3.28 18.86
C ASP A 321 1.65 4.46 18.32
N HIS A 322 2.16 5.67 18.51
CA HIS A 322 1.52 6.93 18.16
C HIS A 322 1.82 7.40 16.72
N SER A 323 2.56 6.62 15.95
CA SER A 323 2.98 7.00 14.59
C SER A 323 1.83 7.23 13.62
N CYS A 324 0.65 6.65 13.90
CA CYS A 324 -0.55 6.72 13.08
C CYS A 324 -1.65 7.66 13.61
N ASP A 325 -1.45 8.32 14.74
CA ASP A 325 -2.46 9.19 15.38
C ASP A 325 -2.95 10.30 14.45
N HIS A 326 -2.04 10.92 13.71
CA HIS A 326 -2.32 11.97 12.75
C HIS A 326 -3.27 11.55 11.62
N LEU A 327 -3.45 10.24 11.39
CA LEU A 327 -4.33 9.70 10.36
C LEU A 327 -5.77 9.47 10.88
N PHE A 328 -6.00 9.51 12.19
CA PHE A 328 -7.29 9.12 12.76
C PHE A 328 -8.41 10.08 12.40
N LEU A 329 -8.29 11.36 12.77
CA LEU A 329 -9.34 12.34 12.52
C LEU A 329 -9.61 12.62 11.03
N PRO A 330 -8.59 12.69 10.14
CA PRO A 330 -8.84 12.72 8.69
C PRO A 330 -9.64 11.53 8.21
N ALA A 331 -9.37 10.32 8.72
CA ALA A 331 -10.13 9.12 8.35
C ALA A 331 -11.60 9.18 8.82
N GLU A 332 -11.85 9.73 10.02
CA GLU A 332 -13.22 9.93 10.53
C GLU A 332 -14.00 10.95 9.69
N ARG A 333 -13.38 12.09 9.35
CA ARG A 333 -14.00 13.09 8.44
C ARG A 333 -14.33 12.49 7.09
N PHE A 334 -13.39 11.73 6.52
CA PHE A 334 -13.60 11.05 5.24
C PHE A 334 -14.75 10.04 5.30
N LEU A 335 -14.83 9.26 6.38
CA LEU A 335 -15.92 8.30 6.57
C LEU A 335 -17.28 9.00 6.68
N ALA A 336 -17.37 10.09 7.44
CA ALA A 336 -18.60 10.87 7.58
C ALA A 336 -19.04 11.43 6.22
N TRP A 337 -18.12 12.07 5.49
CA TRP A 337 -18.36 12.62 4.15
C TRP A 337 -18.82 11.53 3.17
N TRP A 338 -18.14 10.38 3.14
CA TRP A 338 -18.50 9.25 2.26
C TRP A 338 -19.88 8.71 2.60
N THR A 339 -20.16 8.55 3.90
CA THR A 339 -21.45 8.00 4.37
C THR A 339 -22.64 8.83 3.89
N GLU A 340 -22.50 10.15 3.86
CA GLU A 340 -23.53 11.05 3.35
C GLU A 340 -23.65 11.04 1.82
N ARG A 341 -22.59 10.67 1.11
CA ARG A 341 -22.46 10.75 -0.36
C ARG A 341 -22.26 9.40 -1.03
N ARG A 342 -22.74 8.32 -0.41
CA ARG A 342 -22.51 6.95 -0.88
C ARG A 342 -22.91 6.75 -2.34
N GLU A 343 -24.06 7.30 -2.78
CA GLU A 343 -24.54 7.20 -4.16
C GLU A 343 -23.58 7.88 -5.14
N MET A 344 -23.12 9.10 -4.83
CA MET A 344 -22.15 9.82 -5.66
C MET A 344 -20.82 9.07 -5.78
N VAL A 345 -20.35 8.47 -4.68
CA VAL A 345 -19.14 7.63 -4.70
C VAL A 345 -19.38 6.38 -5.57
N GLN A 346 -20.51 5.72 -5.45
CA GLN A 346 -20.87 4.58 -6.30
C GLN A 346 -20.92 4.96 -7.79
N GLU A 347 -21.48 6.11 -8.12
CA GLU A 347 -21.52 6.65 -9.49
C GLU A 347 -20.11 6.87 -10.05
N ALA A 348 -19.19 7.41 -9.26
CA ALA A 348 -17.81 7.61 -9.68
C ALA A 348 -17.11 6.27 -10.02
N PHE A 349 -17.41 5.20 -9.30
CA PHE A 349 -16.89 3.85 -9.59
C PHE A 349 -17.65 3.12 -10.70
N ALA A 350 -18.77 3.63 -11.18
CA ALA A 350 -19.50 3.09 -12.33
C ALA A 350 -19.00 3.65 -13.67
N ALA A 351 -17.98 4.52 -13.68
CA ALA A 351 -17.45 5.15 -14.87
C ALA A 351 -17.10 4.14 -15.97
N MET A 352 -17.44 4.48 -17.20
CA MET A 352 -17.13 3.68 -18.40
C MET A 352 -15.78 4.09 -18.98
N PRO A 353 -15.09 3.16 -19.67
CA PRO A 353 -13.86 3.46 -20.39
C PRO A 353 -14.03 4.58 -21.42
#